data_9e8110a5f21d4ac49ca52e8a4bf41a5e
#
_entry.id   9e8110a5f21d4ac49ca52e8a4bf41a5e
#
_cell.length_a   1.000
_cell.length_b   1.000
_cell.length_c   1.000
_cell.angle_alpha   90.00
_cell.angle_beta   90.00
_cell.angle_gamma   90.00
#
_symmetry.space_group_name_H-M   'P 1'
#
loop_
_entity.id
_entity.type
_entity.pdbx_description
1 polymer ?
#
loop_
_entity_poly.entity_id
_entity_poly.type
_entity_poly.pdbx_seq_one_letter_code
_entity_poly.pdbx_strand_id
1 'polypeptide(L)'
;MKQKKIPMRMCVGCREMKPKKELMRVVRGPDGTVSLDPSGKKPGRGAYVCRSGDCLSRAIRQKQLERQLEAKLGEETAEALRQTLAELTAAEEAGGADG
;
A
#
# COMPACT_ATOMS: atom_id res chain seq x y z
N MET A 1 9.72 -29.83 12.87
CA MET A 1 9.64 -28.44 13.20
C MET A 1 8.87 -27.64 12.18
N LYS A 2 7.95 -26.86 12.65
CA LYS A 2 7.10 -26.11 11.74
C LYS A 2 7.69 -24.77 11.41
N GLN A 3 7.73 -24.47 10.13
CA GLN A 3 8.14 -23.16 9.68
C GLN A 3 6.91 -22.29 9.53
N LYS A 4 7.01 -21.07 10.01
CA LYS A 4 5.95 -20.13 9.78
C LYS A 4 5.97 -19.71 8.32
N LYS A 5 4.83 -19.81 7.69
CA LYS A 5 4.70 -19.28 6.35
C LYS A 5 4.58 -17.77 6.43
N ILE A 6 5.45 -17.10 5.70
CA ILE A 6 5.40 -15.65 5.61
C ILE A 6 4.51 -15.32 4.42
N PRO A 7 3.39 -14.62 4.63
CA PRO A 7 2.54 -14.27 3.49
C PRO A 7 3.27 -13.32 2.56
N MET A 8 3.28 -13.69 1.31
CA MET A 8 3.91 -12.89 0.26
C MET A 8 2.83 -12.21 -0.56
N ARG A 9 3.11 -10.99 -0.97
CA ARG A 9 2.20 -10.24 -1.82
C ARG A 9 3.01 -9.56 -2.90
N MET A 10 2.36 -9.23 -3.99
CA MET A 10 3.03 -8.55 -5.09
C MET A 10 2.78 -7.06 -5.02
N CYS A 11 3.88 -6.29 -5.11
CA CYS A 11 3.76 -4.85 -5.25
C CYS A 11 3.23 -4.54 -6.64
N VAL A 12 2.11 -3.81 -6.70
CA VAL A 12 1.51 -3.51 -8.01
C VAL A 12 2.27 -2.42 -8.75
N GLY A 13 3.24 -1.77 -8.10
CA GLY A 13 4.09 -0.81 -8.76
C GLY A 13 5.28 -1.43 -9.47
N CYS A 14 6.06 -2.22 -8.74
CA CYS A 14 7.27 -2.84 -9.31
C CYS A 14 7.08 -4.31 -9.65
N ARG A 15 5.96 -4.91 -9.25
CA ARG A 15 5.59 -6.29 -9.54
C ARG A 15 6.51 -7.34 -8.92
N GLU A 16 7.21 -6.96 -7.86
CA GLU A 16 8.02 -7.90 -7.11
C GLU A 16 7.24 -8.50 -5.97
N MET A 17 7.52 -9.77 -5.70
CA MET A 17 6.92 -10.44 -4.55
C MET A 17 7.72 -10.12 -3.31
N LYS A 18 7.04 -9.72 -2.25
CA LYS A 18 7.68 -9.35 -1.00
C LYS A 18 6.83 -9.80 0.17
N PRO A 19 7.43 -9.97 1.35
CA PRO A 19 6.62 -10.26 2.54
C PRO A 19 5.60 -9.15 2.77
N LYS A 20 4.40 -9.56 3.14
CA LYS A 20 3.31 -8.63 3.34
C LYS A 20 3.68 -7.48 4.26
N LYS A 21 4.47 -7.75 5.29
CA LYS A 21 4.85 -6.72 6.25
C LYS A 21 5.77 -5.65 5.67
N GLU A 22 6.41 -5.95 4.54
CA GLU A 22 7.27 -4.97 3.87
C GLU A 22 6.50 -4.11 2.88
N LEU A 23 5.22 -4.35 2.75
CA LEU A 23 4.37 -3.64 1.80
C LEU A 23 3.34 -2.81 2.55
N MET A 24 2.82 -1.81 1.87
CA MET A 24 1.70 -1.03 2.38
C MET A 24 0.45 -1.44 1.63
N ARG A 25 -0.61 -1.71 2.37
CA ARG A 25 -1.88 -2.05 1.76
C ARG A 25 -2.66 -0.78 1.43
N VAL A 26 -3.18 -0.73 0.21
CA VAL A 26 -4.13 0.31 -0.21
C VAL A 26 -5.48 -0.38 -0.27
N VAL A 27 -6.49 0.19 0.34
CA VAL A 27 -7.79 -0.46 0.44
C VAL A 27 -8.89 0.45 -0.08
N ARG A 28 -9.84 -0.16 -0.78
CA ARG A 28 -11.10 0.50 -1.09
C ARG A 28 -12.15 -0.08 -0.15
N GLY A 29 -12.65 0.76 0.73
CA GLY A 29 -13.67 0.34 1.69
C GLY A 29 -15.01 0.08 1.06
N PRO A 30 -15.95 -0.44 1.86
CA PRO A 30 -17.29 -0.73 1.35
C PRO A 30 -18.02 0.51 0.83
N ASP A 31 -17.65 1.67 1.33
CA ASP A 31 -18.24 2.94 0.89
C ASP A 31 -17.56 3.52 -0.34
N GLY A 32 -16.57 2.83 -0.87
CA GLY A 32 -15.85 3.29 -2.05
C GLY A 32 -14.65 4.17 -1.75
N THR A 33 -14.40 4.50 -0.49
CA THR A 33 -13.27 5.34 -0.13
C THR A 33 -11.97 4.57 -0.23
N VAL A 34 -10.98 5.17 -0.90
CA VAL A 34 -9.66 4.56 -1.05
C VAL A 34 -8.71 5.23 -0.07
N SER A 35 -7.99 4.41 0.70
CA SER A 35 -7.06 4.92 1.70
C SER A 35 -5.96 3.90 1.94
N LEU A 36 -4.92 4.33 2.66
CA LEU A 36 -3.88 3.41 3.10
C LEU A 36 -4.33 2.68 4.35
N ASP A 37 -3.89 1.45 4.48
CA ASP A 37 -4.27 0.60 5.61
C ASP A 37 -3.01 -0.01 6.22
N PRO A 38 -2.35 0.72 7.12
CA PRO A 38 -1.14 0.18 7.75
C PRO A 38 -1.40 -1.05 8.63
N SER A 39 -2.61 -1.19 9.13
CA SER A 39 -2.93 -2.35 9.98
C SER A 39 -3.20 -3.61 9.17
N GLY A 40 -3.60 -3.46 7.91
CA GLY A 40 -3.97 -4.59 7.08
C GLY A 40 -5.29 -5.22 7.44
N LYS A 41 -6.10 -4.56 8.28
CA LYS A 41 -7.33 -5.16 8.80
C LYS A 41 -8.60 -4.46 8.34
N LYS A 42 -8.48 -3.37 7.62
CA LYS A 42 -9.67 -2.67 7.13
C LYS A 42 -10.41 -3.52 6.13
N PRO A 43 -11.74 -3.56 6.22
CA PRO A 43 -12.52 -4.32 5.26
C PRO A 43 -12.51 -3.65 3.88
N GLY A 44 -12.56 -4.47 2.84
CA GLY A 44 -12.62 -3.98 1.49
C GLY A 44 -11.61 -4.64 0.60
N ARG A 45 -11.56 -4.14 -0.63
CA ARG A 45 -10.65 -4.67 -1.63
C ARG A 45 -9.28 -4.02 -1.47
N GLY A 46 -8.24 -4.82 -1.46
CA GLY A 46 -6.90 -4.32 -1.19
C GLY A 46 -5.91 -4.58 -2.29
N ALA A 47 -4.90 -3.74 -2.34
CA ALA A 47 -3.74 -3.92 -3.21
C ALA A 47 -2.52 -3.54 -2.40
N TYR A 48 -1.35 -4.05 -2.81
CA TYR A 48 -0.12 -3.82 -2.05
C TYR A 48 0.89 -3.07 -2.89
N VAL A 49 1.62 -2.17 -2.25
CA VAL A 49 2.73 -1.46 -2.88
C VAL A 49 3.88 -1.44 -1.89
N CYS A 50 5.10 -1.31 -2.40
CA CYS A 50 6.24 -1.09 -1.52
C CYS A 50 6.02 0.16 -0.69
N ARG A 51 6.64 0.20 0.48
CA ARG A 51 6.60 1.40 1.32
C ARG A 51 7.50 2.46 0.73
N SER A 52 7.20 2.86 -0.47
CA SER A 52 7.99 3.75 -1.28
C SER A 52 7.07 4.59 -2.13
N GLY A 53 7.30 5.90 -2.12
CA GLY A 53 6.52 6.79 -2.96
C GLY A 53 6.67 6.48 -4.44
N ASP A 54 7.84 5.96 -4.84
CA ASP A 54 8.07 5.61 -6.24
C ASP A 54 7.14 4.50 -6.70
N CYS A 55 7.01 3.44 -5.91
CA CYS A 55 6.13 2.33 -6.29
C CYS A 55 4.68 2.76 -6.27
N LEU A 56 4.29 3.55 -5.26
CA LEU A 56 2.92 4.05 -5.20
C LEU A 56 2.61 4.95 -6.39
N SER A 57 3.51 5.88 -6.71
CA SER A 57 3.32 6.77 -7.84
C SER A 57 3.24 6.01 -9.15
N ARG A 58 4.09 4.99 -9.31
CA ARG A 58 4.06 4.17 -10.51
C ARG A 58 2.75 3.41 -10.62
N ALA A 59 2.29 2.84 -9.52
CA ALA A 59 1.03 2.10 -9.52
C ALA A 59 -0.15 2.99 -9.88
N ILE A 60 -0.13 4.23 -9.40
CA ILE A 60 -1.17 5.19 -9.74
C ILE A 60 -1.08 5.58 -11.21
N ARG A 61 0.12 5.91 -11.67
CA ARG A 61 0.33 6.39 -13.03
C ARG A 61 -0.03 5.35 -14.07
N GLN A 62 0.30 4.09 -13.79
CA GLN A 62 0.00 2.99 -14.70
C GLN A 62 -1.38 2.41 -14.48
N LYS A 63 -2.16 3.02 -13.59
CA LYS A 63 -3.54 2.62 -13.30
C LYS A 63 -3.64 1.20 -12.74
N GLN A 64 -2.56 0.70 -12.17
CA GLN A 64 -2.59 -0.63 -11.57
C GLN A 64 -3.42 -0.65 -10.31
N LEU A 65 -3.35 0.42 -9.51
CA LEU A 65 -4.19 0.50 -8.32
C LEU A 65 -5.66 0.54 -8.69
N GLU A 66 -6.00 1.31 -9.71
CA GLU A 66 -7.39 1.39 -10.16
C GLU A 66 -7.91 0.02 -10.56
N ARG A 67 -7.09 -0.73 -11.28
CA ARG A 67 -7.48 -2.07 -11.70
C ARG A 67 -7.65 -3.01 -10.52
N GLN A 68 -6.70 -3.01 -9.61
CA GLN A 68 -6.74 -3.93 -8.47
C GLN A 68 -7.89 -3.60 -7.53
N LEU A 69 -8.15 -2.31 -7.33
CA LEU A 69 -9.21 -1.88 -6.42
C LEU A 69 -10.56 -1.76 -7.11
N GLU A 70 -10.59 -1.84 -8.44
CA GLU A 70 -11.80 -1.67 -9.23
C GLU A 70 -12.48 -0.34 -8.90
N ALA A 71 -11.66 0.71 -8.81
CA ALA A 71 -12.12 2.03 -8.45
C ALA A 71 -11.26 3.06 -9.16
N LYS A 72 -11.87 4.18 -9.51
CA LYS A 72 -11.13 5.28 -10.12
C LYS A 72 -10.46 6.11 -9.04
N LEU A 73 -9.23 6.52 -9.30
CA LEU A 73 -8.49 7.37 -8.40
C LEU A 73 -8.38 8.76 -9.02
N GLY A 74 -9.05 9.74 -8.43
CA GLY A 74 -8.89 11.12 -8.83
C GLY A 74 -7.55 11.66 -8.34
N GLU A 75 -7.19 12.83 -8.85
CA GLU A 75 -5.92 13.44 -8.46
C GLU A 75 -5.85 13.72 -6.97
N GLU A 76 -6.97 14.15 -6.38
CA GLU A 76 -6.98 14.43 -4.94
C GLU A 76 -6.72 13.18 -4.13
N THR A 77 -7.36 12.07 -4.51
CA THR A 77 -7.15 10.81 -3.80
C THR A 77 -5.71 10.33 -3.98
N ALA A 78 -5.19 10.42 -5.20
CA ALA A 78 -3.82 10.00 -5.46
C ALA A 78 -2.83 10.81 -4.64
N GLU A 79 -3.04 12.12 -4.56
CA GLU A 79 -2.16 12.98 -3.79
C GLU A 79 -2.25 12.68 -2.30
N ALA A 80 -3.46 12.44 -1.81
CA ALA A 80 -3.66 12.08 -0.41
C ALA A 80 -2.94 10.78 -0.07
N LEU A 81 -2.99 9.80 -0.96
CA LEU A 81 -2.29 8.54 -0.74
C LEU A 81 -0.78 8.76 -0.66
N ARG A 82 -0.24 9.57 -1.58
CA ARG A 82 1.20 9.83 -1.58
C ARG A 82 1.64 10.56 -0.32
N GLN A 83 0.86 11.55 0.11
CA GLN A 83 1.19 12.29 1.32
C GLN A 83 1.10 11.41 2.55
N THR A 84 0.06 10.61 2.65
CA THR A 84 -0.11 9.72 3.79
C THR A 84 1.02 8.70 3.86
N LEU A 85 1.41 8.15 2.72
CA LEU A 85 2.50 7.19 2.71
C LEU A 85 3.79 7.86 3.15
N ALA A 86 4.07 9.07 2.68
CA ALA A 86 5.27 9.79 3.09
C ALA A 86 5.28 10.03 4.59
N GLU A 87 4.14 10.39 5.16
CA GLU A 87 4.05 10.61 6.59
C GLU A 87 4.24 9.32 7.38
N LEU A 88 3.66 8.23 6.91
CA LEU A 88 3.80 6.96 7.59
C LEU A 88 5.23 6.44 7.54
N THR A 89 5.88 6.56 6.39
CA THR A 89 7.25 6.08 6.27
C THR A 89 8.21 6.98 7.06
N ALA A 90 7.95 8.28 7.12
CA ALA A 90 8.76 9.17 7.94
C ALA A 90 8.63 8.81 9.42
N ALA A 91 7.41 8.49 9.87
CA ALA A 91 7.19 8.08 11.25
C ALA A 91 7.89 6.76 11.54
N GLU A 92 7.85 5.83 10.60
CA GLU A 92 8.53 4.55 10.76
C GLU A 92 10.04 4.72 10.85
N GLU A 93 10.58 5.60 10.01
CA GLU A 93 12.02 5.86 10.04
C GLU A 93 12.44 6.48 11.36
N ALA A 94 11.64 7.43 11.86
CA ALA A 94 11.93 8.05 13.13
C ALA A 94 11.84 7.03 14.27
N GLY A 95 10.85 6.17 14.23
CA GLY A 95 10.72 5.11 15.21
C GLY A 95 11.79 4.06 15.08
N GLY A 96 12.17 3.75 13.83
CA GLY A 96 13.20 2.77 13.57
C GLY A 96 14.56 3.17 14.08
N ALA A 97 14.81 4.49 14.17
CA ALA A 97 16.08 4.98 14.67
C ALA A 97 16.33 4.58 16.12
N ASP A 98 15.30 4.29 16.85
CA ASP A 98 15.42 3.84 18.24
C ASP A 98 15.81 2.40 18.34
N GLY A 99 15.64 1.73 17.31
CA GLY A 99 15.83 0.34 17.09
C GLY A 99 16.69 -0.45 17.91
#